data_e4338ffeee23fe491441e2570c1e18f0
#
_entry.id   e4338ffeee23fe491441e2570c1e18f0
#
_cell.length_a   1.000
_cell.length_b   1.000
_cell.length_c   1.000
_cell.angle_alpha   90.00
_cell.angle_beta   90.00
_cell.angle_gamma   90.00
#
_symmetry.space_group_name_H-M   'P 1'
#
loop_
_entity.id
_entity.type
_entity.pdbx_description
1 polymer ?
#
loop_
_entity_poly.entity_id
_entity_poly.type
_entity_poly.pdbx_seq_one_letter_code
_entity_poly.pdbx_strand_id
1 'polypeptide(L)'
;MTAGKSHAYFTPKDYLEIEKISPIKHEYIQGQILAMAGTSKAHVIITGNLSAQLINHLRGSGCLAYATDMKVRLPSLNIFYYPDFAITCDQRDRVSQEDFILHPQVIIEVLS
;
A
#
# COMPACT_ATOMS: atom_id res chain seq x y z
N MET A 1 29.96 12.51 3.95
CA MET A 1 29.42 12.16 4.11
C MET A 1 28.73 12.35 4.47
N THR A 2 28.71 12.33 4.36
CA THR A 2 28.04 12.30 4.52
C THR A 2 27.12 12.14 4.95
N ALA A 3 27.17 12.32 4.89
CA ALA A 3 26.48 11.93 5.13
C ALA A 3 25.86 11.67 5.06
N GLY A 4 25.78 11.91 4.88
CA GLY A 4 25.38 11.45 4.66
C GLY A 4 25.45 10.90 4.19
N LYS A 5 26.02 10.83 3.81
CA LYS A 5 26.01 9.90 3.59
C LYS A 5 25.74 8.78 3.87
N SER A 6 25.81 8.81 3.73
CA SER A 6 25.67 7.48 4.26
C SER A 6 24.25 6.97 4.31
N HIS A 7 23.46 7.36 3.44
CA HIS A 7 22.17 6.74 3.27
C HIS A 7 22.36 5.50 2.43
N ALA A 8 22.12 4.33 3.04
CA ALA A 8 22.03 3.12 2.27
C ALA A 8 20.80 3.24 1.37
N TYR A 9 20.97 2.94 0.11
CA TYR A 9 19.86 2.82 -0.80
C TYR A 9 19.44 1.37 -0.88
N PHE A 10 18.17 1.11 -0.53
CA PHE A 10 17.60 -0.22 -0.58
C PHE A 10 17.01 -0.49 -1.95
N THR A 11 17.10 -1.73 -2.41
CA THR A 11 16.40 -2.14 -3.62
C THR A 11 14.94 -2.47 -3.28
N PRO A 12 14.05 -2.52 -4.29
CA PRO A 12 12.68 -3.02 -4.05
C PRO A 12 12.66 -4.39 -3.40
N LYS A 13 13.58 -5.28 -3.79
CA LYS A 13 13.67 -6.62 -3.20
C LYS A 13 14.02 -6.53 -1.72
N ASP A 14 14.99 -5.70 -1.36
CA ASP A 14 15.37 -5.48 0.04
C ASP A 14 14.17 -5.01 0.86
N TYR A 15 13.43 -4.03 0.33
CA TYR A 15 12.25 -3.50 0.99
C TYR A 15 11.20 -4.58 1.24
N LEU A 16 10.90 -5.37 0.22
CA LEU A 16 9.88 -6.42 0.34
C LEU A 16 10.29 -7.47 1.36
N GLU A 17 11.57 -7.81 1.45
CA GLU A 17 12.07 -8.75 2.47
C GLU A 17 11.95 -8.16 3.87
N ILE A 18 12.27 -6.90 4.04
CA ILE A 18 12.13 -6.22 5.33
C ILE A 18 10.67 -6.16 5.73
N GLU A 19 9.79 -5.82 4.79
CA GLU A 19 8.36 -5.68 5.07
C GLU A 19 7.71 -6.98 5.52
N LYS A 20 8.19 -8.13 5.05
CA LYS A 20 7.66 -9.43 5.45
C LYS A 20 7.86 -9.73 6.92
N ILE A 21 8.91 -9.21 7.53
CA ILE A 21 9.26 -9.55 8.91
C ILE A 21 9.11 -8.38 9.88
N SER A 22 8.91 -7.17 9.38
CA SER A 22 8.81 -6.00 10.22
C SER A 22 7.46 -5.97 10.95
N PRO A 23 7.43 -5.64 12.25
CA PRO A 23 6.18 -5.48 12.98
C PRO A 23 5.45 -4.17 12.65
N ILE A 24 6.11 -3.24 11.97
CA ILE A 24 5.50 -1.97 11.55
C ILE A 24 5.60 -1.83 10.04
N LYS A 25 4.67 -1.10 9.46
CA LYS A 25 4.63 -0.87 8.02
C LYS A 25 5.55 0.28 7.63
N HIS A 26 6.16 0.16 6.45
CA HIS A 26 7.02 1.18 5.88
C HIS A 26 6.61 1.47 4.46
N GLU A 27 6.79 2.70 4.04
CA GLU A 27 6.74 3.06 2.63
C GLU A 27 8.15 3.04 2.04
N TYR A 28 8.22 2.89 0.73
CA TYR A 28 9.49 2.87 0.00
C TYR A 28 9.45 3.94 -1.06
N ILE A 29 10.38 4.88 -1.00
CA ILE A 29 10.45 5.98 -1.96
C ILE A 29 11.87 6.06 -2.47
N GLN A 30 12.07 5.60 -3.70
CA GLN A 30 13.32 5.76 -4.44
C GLN A 30 14.56 5.35 -3.63
N GLY A 31 14.48 4.17 -3.03
CA GLY A 31 15.60 3.60 -2.28
C GLY A 31 15.57 3.88 -0.79
N GLN A 32 14.65 4.70 -0.30
CA GLN A 32 14.53 5.01 1.11
C GLN A 32 13.31 4.32 1.72
N ILE A 33 13.49 3.83 2.94
CA ILE A 33 12.45 3.13 3.69
C ILE A 33 12.00 4.03 4.83
N LEU A 34 10.70 4.37 4.86
CA LEU A 34 10.13 5.33 5.78
C LEU A 34 9.04 4.67 6.60
N ALA A 35 9.18 4.71 7.94
CA ALA A 35 8.15 4.18 8.82
C ALA A 35 6.86 4.99 8.70
N MET A 36 5.73 4.30 8.68
CA MET A 36 4.42 4.94 8.60
C MET A 36 3.99 5.43 9.97
N ALA A 37 3.26 6.55 9.98
CA ALA A 37 2.68 7.09 11.19
C ALA A 37 1.52 6.21 11.69
N GLY A 38 1.17 6.37 12.96
CA GLY A 38 0.01 5.72 13.55
C GLY A 38 -1.30 6.31 13.03
N THR A 39 -2.41 5.82 13.58
CA THR A 39 -3.74 6.22 13.15
C THR A 39 -4.56 6.75 14.32
N SER A 40 -5.73 7.33 14.04
CA SER A 40 -6.67 7.80 15.04
C SER A 40 -7.90 6.89 15.07
N LYS A 41 -8.66 6.97 16.18
CA LYS A 41 -9.93 6.24 16.30
C LYS A 41 -10.90 6.65 15.19
N ALA A 42 -10.99 7.94 14.90
CA ALA A 42 -11.89 8.44 13.86
C ALA A 42 -11.53 7.86 12.50
N HIS A 43 -10.25 7.83 12.17
CA HIS A 43 -9.77 7.24 10.92
C HIS A 43 -10.15 5.76 10.82
N VAL A 44 -9.96 5.01 11.89
CA VAL A 44 -10.28 3.57 11.92
C VAL A 44 -11.78 3.35 11.71
N ILE A 45 -12.64 4.15 12.35
CA ILE A 45 -14.08 4.00 12.20
C ILE A 45 -14.52 4.33 10.77
N ILE A 46 -14.02 5.44 10.21
CA ILE A 46 -14.37 5.84 8.86
C ILE A 46 -13.92 4.80 7.85
N THR A 47 -12.68 4.32 7.95
CA THR A 47 -12.17 3.32 7.03
C THR A 47 -12.91 2.00 7.17
N GLY A 48 -13.28 1.61 8.39
CA GLY A 48 -14.07 0.39 8.61
C GLY A 48 -15.43 0.46 7.94
N ASN A 49 -16.15 1.57 8.11
CA ASN A 49 -17.45 1.77 7.48
C ASN A 49 -17.34 1.82 5.96
N LEU A 50 -16.34 2.53 5.45
CA LEU A 50 -16.13 2.63 4.02
C LEU A 50 -15.78 1.27 3.42
N SER A 51 -14.97 0.47 4.12
CA SER A 51 -14.61 -0.88 3.68
C SER A 51 -15.85 -1.73 3.47
N ALA A 52 -16.80 -1.72 4.42
CA ALA A 52 -18.03 -2.48 4.32
C ALA A 52 -18.85 -2.05 3.09
N GLN A 53 -18.98 -0.73 2.88
CA GLN A 53 -19.70 -0.20 1.74
C GLN A 53 -19.05 -0.56 0.41
N LEU A 54 -17.73 -0.46 0.33
CA LEU A 54 -17.00 -0.78 -0.90
C LEU A 54 -17.11 -2.26 -1.24
N ILE A 55 -16.95 -3.14 -0.26
CA ILE A 55 -17.06 -4.58 -0.47
C ILE A 55 -18.44 -4.92 -1.01
N ASN A 56 -19.50 -4.37 -0.40
CA ASN A 56 -20.86 -4.62 -0.85
C ASN A 56 -21.12 -4.06 -2.25
N HIS A 57 -20.66 -2.85 -2.51
CA HIS A 57 -20.86 -2.19 -3.81
C HIS A 57 -20.17 -2.94 -4.95
N LEU A 58 -18.97 -3.46 -4.68
CA LEU A 58 -18.16 -4.11 -5.71
C LEU A 58 -18.45 -5.58 -5.88
N ARG A 59 -19.34 -6.14 -5.05
CA ARG A 59 -19.67 -7.57 -5.10
C ARG A 59 -20.23 -7.92 -6.48
N GLY A 60 -19.63 -8.92 -7.12
CA GLY A 60 -20.02 -9.37 -8.44
C GLY A 60 -19.55 -8.50 -9.60
N SER A 61 -18.79 -7.43 -9.34
CA SER A 61 -18.33 -6.52 -10.39
C SER A 61 -17.03 -6.97 -11.06
N GLY A 62 -16.31 -7.91 -10.48
CA GLY A 62 -14.96 -8.26 -10.94
C GLY A 62 -13.87 -7.36 -10.39
N CYS A 63 -14.24 -6.36 -9.58
CA CYS A 63 -13.29 -5.48 -8.93
C CYS A 63 -13.17 -5.82 -7.45
N LEU A 64 -11.99 -5.59 -6.88
CA LEU A 64 -11.72 -5.83 -5.46
C LEU A 64 -11.18 -4.55 -4.82
N ALA A 65 -11.65 -4.28 -3.60
CA ALA A 65 -11.11 -3.21 -2.77
C ALA A 65 -10.15 -3.83 -1.75
N TYR A 66 -8.93 -3.33 -1.74
CA TYR A 66 -7.91 -3.72 -0.78
C TYR A 66 -7.72 -2.59 0.21
N ALA A 67 -7.79 -2.92 1.50
CA ALA A 67 -7.64 -1.94 2.57
C ALA A 67 -6.16 -1.71 2.90
N THR A 68 -5.92 -0.99 3.98
CA THR A 68 -4.64 -0.38 4.30
C THR A 68 -3.43 -1.31 4.44
N ASP A 69 -3.63 -2.61 4.60
CA ASP A 69 -2.52 -3.54 4.71
C ASP A 69 -1.97 -4.00 3.36
N MET A 70 -2.54 -3.52 2.26
CA MET A 70 -2.07 -3.89 0.93
C MET A 70 -1.31 -2.74 0.29
N LYS A 71 -0.09 -3.04 -0.14
CA LYS A 71 0.77 -2.06 -0.82
C LYS A 71 0.32 -1.82 -2.25
N VAL A 72 0.57 -0.61 -2.73
CA VAL A 72 0.54 -0.30 -4.15
C VAL A 72 1.97 -0.02 -4.58
N ARG A 73 2.36 -0.60 -5.70
CA ARG A 73 3.67 -0.38 -6.30
C ARG A 73 3.53 0.48 -7.54
N LEU A 74 4.35 1.53 -7.60
CA LEU A 74 4.48 2.39 -8.78
C LEU A 74 5.88 2.19 -9.35
N PRO A 75 6.07 1.20 -10.26
CA PRO A 75 7.42 0.86 -10.71
C PRO A 75 8.14 2.01 -11.42
N SER A 76 7.42 2.78 -12.20
CA SER A 76 8.01 3.89 -12.95
C SER A 76 8.56 4.99 -12.04
N LEU A 77 8.04 5.11 -10.82
CA LEU A 77 8.49 6.09 -9.83
C LEU A 77 9.35 5.46 -8.76
N ASN A 78 9.51 4.15 -8.78
CA ASN A 78 10.24 3.40 -7.76
C ASN A 78 9.69 3.64 -6.35
N ILE A 79 8.37 3.46 -6.22
CA ILE A 79 7.62 3.72 -4.98
C ILE A 79 6.76 2.52 -4.62
N PHE A 80 6.72 2.20 -3.29
CA PHE A 80 5.69 1.36 -2.68
C PHE A 80 5.05 2.18 -1.56
N TYR A 81 3.73 2.16 -1.48
CA TYR A 81 3.05 2.83 -0.38
C TYR A 81 1.75 2.09 -0.03
N TYR A 82 1.17 2.46 1.12
CA TYR A 82 -0.06 1.85 1.62
C TYR A 82 -1.18 2.90 1.60
N PRO A 83 -1.99 2.97 0.54
CA PRO A 83 -3.19 3.82 0.58
C PRO A 83 -4.23 3.25 1.53
N ASP A 84 -5.19 4.06 1.97
CA ASP A 84 -6.29 3.55 2.79
C ASP A 84 -7.08 2.48 2.04
N PHE A 85 -7.35 2.70 0.75
CA PHE A 85 -7.95 1.70 -0.13
C PHE A 85 -7.37 1.80 -1.52
N ALA A 86 -7.17 0.64 -2.14
CA ALA A 86 -6.88 0.53 -3.56
C ALA A 86 -7.91 -0.40 -4.19
N ILE A 87 -8.55 0.06 -5.25
CA ILE A 87 -9.51 -0.76 -5.97
C ILE A 87 -8.90 -1.16 -7.30
N THR A 88 -8.86 -2.45 -7.56
CA THR A 88 -8.39 -2.96 -8.84
C THR A 88 -9.45 -3.83 -9.50
N CYS A 89 -9.60 -3.68 -10.81
CA CYS A 89 -10.43 -4.54 -11.63
C CYS A 89 -9.58 -5.36 -12.59
N ASP A 90 -8.26 -5.26 -12.47
CA ASP A 90 -7.33 -5.91 -13.38
C ASP A 90 -7.06 -7.34 -12.95
N GLN A 91 -7.28 -8.27 -13.86
CA GLN A 91 -7.10 -9.69 -13.59
C GLN A 91 -5.65 -10.01 -13.20
N ARG A 92 -4.68 -9.26 -13.73
CA ARG A 92 -3.27 -9.49 -13.41
C ARG A 92 -2.98 -9.30 -11.91
N ASP A 93 -3.63 -8.30 -11.29
CA ASP A 93 -3.49 -8.10 -9.84
C ASP A 93 -4.14 -9.22 -9.05
N ARG A 94 -5.28 -9.73 -9.54
CA ARG A 94 -6.05 -10.73 -8.82
C ARG A 94 -5.35 -12.10 -8.78
N VAL A 95 -4.63 -12.46 -9.84
CA VAL A 95 -3.97 -13.76 -9.93
C VAL A 95 -2.51 -13.72 -9.46
N SER A 96 -1.95 -12.54 -9.25
CA SER A 96 -0.57 -12.37 -8.81
C SER A 96 -0.38 -12.96 -7.42
N GLN A 97 0.77 -13.58 -7.17
CA GLN A 97 1.18 -14.08 -5.86
C GLN A 97 1.88 -12.99 -5.03
N GLU A 98 2.11 -11.83 -5.61
CA GLU A 98 2.79 -10.74 -4.94
C GLU A 98 1.87 -10.03 -3.95
N ASP A 99 2.43 -9.47 -2.89
CA ASP A 99 1.68 -8.76 -1.86
C ASP A 99 1.64 -7.26 -2.15
N PHE A 100 1.36 -6.91 -3.40
CA PHE A 100 1.16 -5.52 -3.82
C PHE A 100 0.29 -5.47 -5.06
N ILE A 101 -0.32 -4.29 -5.29
CA ILE A 101 -1.18 -4.00 -6.41
C ILE A 101 -0.40 -3.17 -7.43
N LEU A 102 -0.43 -3.57 -8.70
CA LEU A 102 0.26 -2.86 -9.78
C LEU A 102 -0.67 -2.01 -10.65
N HIS A 103 -1.96 -2.34 -10.70
CA HIS A 103 -2.89 -1.74 -11.65
C HIS A 103 -4.14 -1.22 -10.96
N PRO A 104 -4.02 -0.35 -9.94
CA PRO A 104 -5.19 0.19 -9.28
C PRO A 104 -5.95 1.12 -10.22
N GLN A 105 -7.28 1.04 -10.21
CA GLN A 105 -8.13 1.99 -10.90
C GLN A 105 -8.51 3.17 -10.04
N VAL A 106 -8.63 2.94 -8.72
CA VAL A 106 -9.01 3.98 -7.76
C VAL A 106 -8.15 3.83 -6.53
N ILE A 107 -7.64 4.96 -6.05
CA ILE A 107 -6.96 5.07 -4.77
C ILE A 107 -7.81 5.98 -3.89
N ILE A 108 -8.06 5.56 -2.66
CA ILE A 108 -8.84 6.36 -1.72
C ILE A 108 -7.97 6.60 -0.49
N GLU A 109 -7.86 7.88 -0.12
CA GLU A 109 -7.22 8.29 1.12
C GLU A 109 -8.23 8.99 1.99
N VAL A 110 -8.30 8.58 3.25
CA VAL A 110 -9.18 9.21 4.24
C VAL A 110 -8.34 10.20 5.03
N LEU A 111 -8.70 11.47 4.91
CA LEU A 111 -8.00 12.53 5.64
C LEU A 111 -8.42 12.50 7.11
N SER A 112 -7.48 12.75 7.98
CA SER A 112 -7.74 12.73 9.41
C SER A 112 -7.05 13.88 10.14
#